data_da27df209dfb4ff07dafc5916104db3a
#
_entry.id   da27df209dfb4ff07dafc5916104db3a
#
_cell.length_a   1.000
_cell.length_b   1.000
_cell.length_c   1.000
_cell.angle_alpha   90.00
_cell.angle_beta   90.00
_cell.angle_gamma   90.00
#
_symmetry.space_group_name_H-M   'P 1'
#
loop_
_entity.id
_entity.type
_entity.pdbx_description
1 polymer ?
#
loop_
_entity_poly.entity_id
_entity_poly.type
_entity_poly.pdbx_seq_one_letter_code
_entity_poly.pdbx_strand_id
1 'polypeptide(L)'
;MKNDKQFWISVVLLLAMAALLVQNHQLGERLERLEQQGANTANALQRQVSDISRSVGAQLAEEASLWSAYSVEEGEPDHAAWILPVTVQVTPKVLDERTTAQLEMNGQRVDMTRDGVTFRGELALPFLTDGTAQVILT
;
A
#
# COMPACT_ATOMS: atom_id res chain seq x y z
N MET A 1 44.99 4.35 49.21
CA MET A 1 43.59 4.81 49.25
C MET A 1 43.19 5.74 48.09
N LYS A 2 44.05 6.56 47.60
CA LYS A 2 43.69 7.44 46.44
C LYS A 2 43.60 6.69 45.10
N ASN A 3 44.33 5.61 44.88
CA ASN A 3 44.35 4.83 43.66
C ASN A 3 43.09 3.93 43.48
N ASP A 4 42.49 3.48 44.60
CA ASP A 4 41.32 2.60 44.50
C ASP A 4 40.10 3.31 43.97
N LYS A 5 39.89 4.58 44.31
CA LYS A 5 38.79 5.40 43.77
C LYS A 5 38.95 5.64 42.28
N GLN A 6 40.16 5.92 41.83
CA GLN A 6 40.45 6.12 40.42
C GLN A 6 40.26 4.84 39.60
N PHE A 7 40.64 3.72 40.17
CA PHE A 7 40.43 2.40 39.54
C PHE A 7 38.92 2.10 39.38
N TRP A 8 38.13 2.29 40.43
CA TRP A 8 36.68 2.10 40.37
C TRP A 8 35.98 3.05 39.38
N ILE A 9 36.39 4.30 39.30
CA ILE A 9 35.85 5.25 38.31
C ILE A 9 36.18 4.78 36.89
N SER A 10 37.42 4.28 36.66
CA SER A 10 37.79 3.76 35.34
C SER A 10 37.00 2.51 34.97
N VAL A 11 36.74 1.61 35.88
CA VAL A 11 35.93 0.41 35.68
C VAL A 11 34.46 0.78 35.33
N VAL A 12 33.87 1.72 36.06
CA VAL A 12 32.51 2.19 35.80
C VAL A 12 32.41 2.85 34.43
N LEU A 13 33.40 3.69 34.05
CA LEU A 13 33.47 4.32 32.72
C LEU A 13 33.59 3.27 31.61
N LEU A 14 34.39 2.24 31.81
CA LEU A 14 34.57 1.17 30.82
C LEU A 14 33.30 0.36 30.63
N LEU A 15 32.58 0.05 31.72
CA LEU A 15 31.29 -0.61 31.68
C LEU A 15 30.23 0.25 31.00
N ALA A 16 30.22 1.56 31.28
CA ALA A 16 29.29 2.51 30.60
C ALA A 16 29.57 2.58 29.09
N MET A 17 30.84 2.64 28.68
CA MET A 17 31.23 2.59 27.26
C MET A 17 30.83 1.27 26.59
N ALA A 18 31.04 0.14 27.24
CA ALA A 18 30.60 -1.13 26.70
C ALA A 18 29.08 -1.22 26.55
N ALA A 19 28.33 -0.72 27.51
CA ALA A 19 26.87 -0.65 27.43
C ALA A 19 26.39 0.23 26.28
N LEU A 20 27.02 1.38 26.05
CA LEU A 20 26.75 2.28 24.93
C LEU A 20 27.03 1.63 23.57
N LEU A 21 28.14 0.91 23.44
CA LEU A 21 28.47 0.18 22.22
C LEU A 21 27.46 -0.91 21.90
N VAL A 22 26.99 -1.66 22.88
CA VAL A 22 25.95 -2.69 22.72
C VAL A 22 24.63 -2.04 22.30
N GLN A 23 24.23 -0.94 22.93
CA GLN A 23 23.02 -0.21 22.54
C GLN A 23 23.11 0.33 21.12
N ASN A 24 24.25 0.86 20.73
CA ASN A 24 24.46 1.39 19.39
C ASN A 24 24.40 0.28 18.33
N HIS A 25 24.95 -0.87 18.64
CA HIS A 25 24.88 -2.05 17.77
C HIS A 25 23.42 -2.55 17.60
N GLN A 26 22.67 -2.63 18.69
CA GLN A 26 21.25 -3.00 18.65
C GLN A 26 20.39 -2.00 17.87
N LEU A 27 20.71 -0.72 17.93
CA LEU A 27 20.03 0.31 17.14
C LEU A 27 20.31 0.13 15.63
N GLY A 28 21.54 -0.20 15.26
CA GLY A 28 21.90 -0.52 13.88
C GLY A 28 21.10 -1.70 13.33
N GLU A 29 21.02 -2.80 14.07
CA GLU A 29 20.22 -3.96 13.68
C GLU A 29 18.72 -3.66 13.56
N ARG A 30 18.19 -2.81 14.43
CA ARG A 30 16.78 -2.39 14.36
C ARG A 30 16.51 -1.52 13.15
N LEU A 31 17.42 -0.63 12.79
CA LEU A 31 17.31 0.18 11.58
C LEU A 31 17.34 -0.66 10.32
N GLU A 32 18.25 -1.62 10.21
CA GLU A 32 18.31 -2.56 9.09
C GLU A 32 17.01 -3.38 8.96
N ARG A 33 16.45 -3.84 10.06
CA ARG A 33 15.15 -4.55 10.05
C ARG A 33 14.00 -3.65 9.62
N LEU A 34 13.98 -2.39 10.05
CA LEU A 34 12.97 -1.43 9.64
C LEU A 34 13.09 -1.09 8.15
N GLU A 35 14.29 -0.94 7.63
CA GLU A 35 14.51 -0.74 6.19
C GLU A 35 14.07 -1.96 5.38
N GLN A 36 14.40 -3.18 5.82
CA GLN A 36 13.92 -4.40 5.17
C GLN A 36 12.40 -4.54 5.22
N GLN A 37 11.79 -4.23 6.37
CA GLN A 37 10.34 -4.23 6.50
C GLN A 37 9.69 -3.19 5.57
N GLY A 38 10.26 -1.99 5.49
CA GLY A 38 9.79 -0.94 4.59
C GLY A 38 9.87 -1.36 3.13
N ALA A 39 10.99 -1.95 2.70
CA ALA A 39 11.17 -2.46 1.35
C ALA A 39 10.20 -3.62 1.03
N ASN A 40 10.02 -4.54 1.97
CA ASN A 40 9.08 -5.65 1.82
C ASN A 40 7.62 -5.16 1.73
N THR A 41 7.25 -4.17 2.53
CA THR A 41 5.92 -3.55 2.50
C THR A 41 5.69 -2.83 1.18
N ALA A 42 6.67 -2.06 0.67
CA ALA A 42 6.58 -1.40 -0.61
C ALA A 42 6.42 -2.40 -1.76
N ASN A 43 7.19 -3.48 -1.77
CA ASN A 43 7.07 -4.55 -2.76
C ASN A 43 5.71 -5.27 -2.67
N ALA A 44 5.19 -5.50 -1.47
CA ALA A 44 3.89 -6.11 -1.26
C ALA A 44 2.76 -5.21 -1.78
N LEU A 45 2.82 -3.90 -1.52
CA LEU A 45 1.87 -2.91 -2.05
C LEU A 45 1.90 -2.85 -3.57
N GLN A 46 3.09 -2.86 -4.17
CA GLN A 46 3.23 -2.86 -5.62
C GLN A 46 2.65 -4.13 -6.27
N ARG A 47 2.82 -5.29 -5.63
CA ARG A 47 2.19 -6.54 -6.08
C ARG A 47 0.67 -6.46 -5.96
N GLN A 48 0.15 -5.95 -4.85
CA GLN A 48 -1.28 -5.78 -4.63
C GLN A 48 -1.90 -4.91 -5.74
N VAL A 49 -1.29 -3.78 -6.08
CA VAL A 49 -1.77 -2.91 -7.17
C VAL A 49 -1.68 -3.62 -8.51
N SER A 50 -0.60 -4.35 -8.78
CA SER A 50 -0.46 -5.13 -10.01
C SER A 50 -1.52 -6.23 -10.13
N ASP A 51 -1.88 -6.87 -9.03
CA ASP A 51 -2.91 -7.90 -9.00
C ASP A 51 -4.31 -7.31 -9.23
N ILE A 52 -4.59 -6.14 -8.66
CA ILE A 52 -5.84 -5.39 -8.91
C ILE A 52 -5.90 -5.00 -10.39
N SER A 53 -4.86 -4.40 -10.92
CA SER A 53 -4.79 -4.00 -12.33
C SER A 53 -4.98 -5.19 -13.26
N ARG A 54 -4.37 -6.33 -12.94
CA ARG A 54 -4.51 -7.57 -13.71
C ARG A 54 -5.93 -8.14 -13.63
N SER A 55 -6.56 -8.13 -12.45
CA SER A 55 -7.92 -8.65 -12.29
C SER A 55 -8.94 -7.79 -13.04
N VAL A 56 -8.83 -6.47 -12.96
CA VAL A 56 -9.65 -5.55 -13.77
C VAL A 56 -9.39 -5.75 -15.25
N GLY A 57 -8.13 -5.87 -15.67
CA GLY A 57 -7.76 -6.14 -17.04
C GLY A 57 -8.29 -7.46 -17.58
N ALA A 58 -8.23 -8.54 -16.79
CA ALA A 58 -8.78 -9.84 -17.15
C ALA A 58 -10.30 -9.79 -17.31
N GLN A 59 -10.99 -9.14 -16.38
CA GLN A 59 -12.45 -8.96 -16.49
C GLN A 59 -12.83 -8.14 -17.74
N LEU A 60 -12.13 -7.05 -17.99
CA LEU A 60 -12.36 -6.21 -19.16
C LEU A 60 -12.00 -6.93 -20.46
N ALA A 61 -11.03 -7.85 -20.47
CA ALA A 61 -10.72 -8.70 -21.62
C ALA A 61 -11.82 -9.74 -21.87
N GLU A 62 -12.43 -10.30 -20.83
CA GLU A 62 -13.57 -11.21 -20.92
C GLU A 62 -14.83 -10.47 -21.41
N GLU A 63 -15.00 -9.21 -21.02
CA GLU A 63 -16.05 -8.30 -21.46
C GLU A 63 -15.57 -7.28 -22.51
N ALA A 64 -14.55 -7.60 -23.30
CA ALA A 64 -13.87 -6.69 -24.23
C ALA A 64 -14.80 -6.03 -25.27
N SER A 65 -16.03 -6.53 -25.42
CA SER A 65 -17.08 -5.90 -26.22
C SER A 65 -17.68 -4.63 -25.58
N LEU A 66 -17.55 -4.45 -24.27
CA LEU A 66 -18.20 -3.39 -23.50
C LEU A 66 -17.30 -2.19 -23.21
N TRP A 67 -15.98 -2.39 -23.16
CA TRP A 67 -15.01 -1.38 -22.72
C TRP A 67 -14.11 -0.90 -23.86
N SER A 68 -13.80 0.40 -23.90
CA SER A 68 -12.84 0.97 -24.85
C SER A 68 -11.48 1.24 -24.19
N ALA A 69 -11.46 1.61 -22.90
CA ALA A 69 -10.24 1.88 -22.14
C ALA A 69 -10.48 1.70 -20.64
N TYR A 70 -9.40 1.39 -19.90
CA TYR A 70 -9.39 1.40 -18.45
C TYR A 70 -8.02 1.83 -17.93
N SER A 71 -7.99 2.37 -16.73
CA SER A 71 -6.77 2.62 -15.97
C SER A 71 -7.00 2.39 -14.48
N VAL A 72 -5.95 1.98 -13.79
CA VAL A 72 -5.91 1.84 -12.34
C VAL A 72 -4.73 2.65 -11.84
N GLU A 73 -4.99 3.59 -10.95
CA GLU A 73 -3.99 4.45 -10.35
C GLU A 73 -3.97 4.23 -8.84
N GLU A 74 -2.78 4.09 -8.27
CA GLU A 74 -2.59 4.08 -6.82
C GLU A 74 -2.40 5.52 -6.32
N GLY A 75 -3.04 5.83 -5.20
CA GLY A 75 -2.80 7.08 -4.49
C GLY A 75 -1.68 6.93 -3.47
N GLU A 76 -1.43 7.99 -2.74
CA GLU A 76 -0.42 7.98 -1.67
C GLU A 76 -0.90 7.12 -0.49
N PRO A 77 -0.13 6.10 -0.07
CA PRO A 77 -0.54 5.20 1.00
C PRO A 77 -0.57 5.93 2.34
N ASP A 78 -1.66 5.76 3.09
CA ASP A 78 -1.76 6.22 4.47
C ASP A 78 -1.23 5.15 5.43
N HIS A 79 -0.01 5.33 5.88
CA HIS A 79 0.65 4.40 6.80
C HIS A 79 0.05 4.43 8.22
N ALA A 80 -0.60 5.52 8.62
CA ALA A 80 -1.22 5.63 9.94
C ALA A 80 -2.54 4.86 10.00
N ALA A 81 -3.32 4.90 8.92
CA ALA A 81 -4.59 4.19 8.80
C ALA A 81 -4.46 2.80 8.15
N TRP A 82 -3.26 2.43 7.65
CA TRP A 82 -3.01 1.19 6.90
C TRP A 82 -3.93 1.04 5.67
N ILE A 83 -4.13 2.13 4.96
CA ILE A 83 -5.03 2.24 3.82
C ILE A 83 -4.25 2.66 2.57
N LEU A 84 -4.52 1.98 1.46
CA LEU A 84 -4.07 2.35 0.13
C LEU A 84 -5.29 2.86 -0.68
N PRO A 85 -5.34 4.14 -1.06
CA PRO A 85 -6.36 4.62 -1.96
C PRO A 85 -6.04 4.15 -3.40
N VAL A 86 -7.04 3.57 -4.05
CA VAL A 86 -6.94 3.11 -5.45
C VAL A 86 -8.04 3.77 -6.25
N THR A 87 -7.67 4.38 -7.37
CA THR A 87 -8.59 4.98 -8.33
C THR A 87 -8.69 4.09 -9.56
N VAL A 88 -9.91 3.71 -9.92
CA VAL A 88 -10.20 2.97 -11.14
C VAL A 88 -10.96 3.87 -12.10
N GLN A 89 -10.51 3.96 -13.34
CA GLN A 89 -11.18 4.68 -14.41
C GLN A 89 -11.49 3.71 -15.54
N VAL A 90 -12.73 3.78 -16.05
CA VAL A 90 -13.19 2.93 -17.14
C VAL A 90 -13.98 3.76 -18.14
N THR A 91 -13.80 3.46 -19.42
CA THR A 91 -14.53 4.08 -20.51
C THR A 91 -15.31 3.02 -21.28
N PRO A 92 -16.64 2.95 -21.19
CA PRO A 92 -17.43 2.00 -21.96
C PRO A 92 -17.46 2.35 -23.46
N LYS A 93 -17.58 1.33 -24.31
CA LYS A 93 -17.76 1.53 -25.76
C LYS A 93 -19.12 2.07 -26.11
N VAL A 94 -20.13 1.67 -25.39
CA VAL A 94 -21.51 2.12 -25.55
C VAL A 94 -21.93 2.82 -24.27
N LEU A 95 -22.32 4.06 -24.40
CA LEU A 95 -22.71 4.90 -23.28
C LEU A 95 -24.12 5.43 -23.55
N ASP A 96 -25.04 5.16 -22.65
CA ASP A 96 -26.37 5.79 -22.61
C ASP A 96 -26.39 6.86 -21.50
N GLU A 97 -27.32 7.79 -21.57
CA GLU A 97 -27.52 8.84 -20.56
C GLU A 97 -27.86 8.24 -19.16
N ARG A 98 -28.43 7.04 -19.14
CA ARG A 98 -28.84 6.32 -17.93
C ARG A 98 -27.78 5.34 -17.41
N THR A 99 -26.69 5.13 -18.15
CA THR A 99 -25.65 4.19 -17.75
C THR A 99 -24.98 4.63 -16.45
N THR A 100 -24.98 3.77 -15.46
CA THR A 100 -24.27 3.93 -14.19
C THR A 100 -23.22 2.84 -14.05
N ALA A 101 -22.14 3.12 -13.33
CA ALA A 101 -21.10 2.17 -13.05
C ALA A 101 -20.85 2.06 -11.54
N GLN A 102 -20.61 0.86 -11.07
CA GLN A 102 -20.24 0.55 -9.69
C GLN A 102 -18.93 -0.21 -9.69
N LEU A 103 -18.06 0.13 -8.76
CA LEU A 103 -16.84 -0.60 -8.48
C LEU A 103 -17.05 -1.47 -7.24
N GLU A 104 -16.91 -2.77 -7.41
CA GLU A 104 -17.00 -3.73 -6.31
C GLU A 104 -15.63 -4.37 -6.05
N MET A 105 -15.20 -4.39 -4.81
CA MET A 105 -14.00 -5.08 -4.38
C MET A 105 -14.14 -5.53 -2.93
N ASN A 106 -13.82 -6.77 -2.65
CA ASN A 106 -13.91 -7.37 -1.30
C ASN A 106 -15.27 -7.17 -0.62
N GLY A 107 -16.36 -7.21 -1.37
CA GLY A 107 -17.71 -7.00 -0.87
C GLY A 107 -18.08 -5.52 -0.61
N GLN A 108 -17.17 -4.60 -0.86
CA GLN A 108 -17.46 -3.17 -0.84
C GLN A 108 -17.86 -2.72 -2.25
N ARG A 109 -18.95 -1.96 -2.32
CA ARG A 109 -19.44 -1.34 -3.55
C ARG A 109 -19.36 0.17 -3.43
N VAL A 110 -18.81 0.79 -4.46
CA VAL A 110 -18.74 2.24 -4.57
C VAL A 110 -19.31 2.66 -5.91
N ASP A 111 -20.22 3.63 -5.89
CA ASP A 111 -20.75 4.22 -7.11
C ASP A 111 -19.64 5.02 -7.78
N MET A 112 -19.45 4.80 -9.08
CA MET A 112 -18.47 5.53 -9.87
C MET A 112 -19.07 6.86 -10.35
N THR A 113 -18.27 7.88 -10.29
CA THR A 113 -18.65 9.21 -10.79
C THR A 113 -18.39 9.27 -12.29
N ARG A 114 -19.38 9.74 -13.05
CA ARG A 114 -19.24 9.95 -14.48
C ARG A 114 -18.57 11.29 -14.78
N ASP A 115 -17.53 11.24 -15.58
CA ASP A 115 -16.86 12.42 -16.15
C ASP A 115 -16.83 12.29 -17.68
N GLY A 116 -17.77 12.93 -18.34
CA GLY A 116 -17.96 12.81 -19.78
C GLY A 116 -18.32 11.38 -20.20
N VAL A 117 -17.38 10.67 -20.84
CA VAL A 117 -17.53 9.28 -21.30
C VAL A 117 -16.84 8.28 -20.38
N THR A 118 -16.17 8.75 -19.35
CA THR A 118 -15.37 7.93 -18.41
C THR A 118 -16.05 7.88 -17.06
N PHE A 119 -16.00 6.72 -16.42
CA PHE A 119 -16.42 6.54 -15.03
C PHE A 119 -15.18 6.42 -14.15
N ARG A 120 -15.19 7.12 -13.02
CA ARG A 120 -14.12 7.10 -12.02
C ARG A 120 -14.65 6.64 -10.68
N GLY A 121 -14.03 5.62 -10.11
CA GLY A 121 -14.30 5.11 -8.77
C GLY A 121 -13.03 5.14 -7.91
N GLU A 122 -13.21 5.42 -6.64
CA GLU A 122 -12.13 5.50 -5.67
C GLU A 122 -12.44 4.55 -4.51
N LEU A 123 -11.49 3.69 -4.17
CA LEU A 123 -11.60 2.73 -3.07
C LEU A 123 -10.41 2.87 -2.14
N ALA A 124 -10.68 2.83 -0.85
CA ALA A 124 -9.66 2.74 0.20
C ALA A 124 -9.50 1.27 0.60
N LEU A 125 -8.33 0.71 0.29
CA LEU A 125 -8.04 -0.70 0.56
C LEU A 125 -7.14 -0.86 1.77
N PRO A 126 -7.43 -1.79 2.70
CA PRO A 126 -6.47 -2.18 3.73
C PRO A 126 -5.20 -2.75 3.09
N PHE A 127 -4.05 -2.51 3.70
CA PHE A 127 -2.79 -3.08 3.25
C PHE A 127 -2.84 -4.61 3.27
N LEU A 128 -2.23 -5.23 2.25
CA LEU A 128 -2.10 -6.68 2.13
C LEU A 128 -3.44 -7.44 2.02
N THR A 129 -4.45 -6.80 1.47
CA THR A 129 -5.70 -7.47 1.18
C THR A 129 -5.64 -8.08 -0.22
N ASP A 130 -5.78 -9.39 -0.30
CA ASP A 130 -5.99 -10.08 -1.57
C ASP A 130 -7.46 -9.89 -1.99
N GLY A 131 -7.67 -9.43 -3.19
CA GLY A 131 -9.03 -9.23 -3.69
C GLY A 131 -9.08 -9.02 -5.19
N THR A 132 -10.21 -9.37 -5.76
CA THR A 132 -10.55 -9.06 -7.15
C THR A 132 -11.43 -7.82 -7.20
N ALA A 133 -11.08 -6.88 -8.08
CA ALA A 133 -11.92 -5.75 -8.37
C ALA A 133 -12.83 -6.06 -9.56
N GLN A 134 -14.09 -5.66 -9.47
CA GLN A 134 -15.09 -5.85 -10.50
C GLN A 134 -15.81 -4.53 -10.77
N VAL A 135 -15.96 -4.19 -12.04
CA VAL A 135 -16.77 -3.05 -12.48
C VAL A 135 -18.11 -3.55 -13.03
N ILE A 136 -19.19 -3.05 -12.46
CA ILE A 136 -20.55 -3.44 -12.83
C ILE A 136 -21.21 -2.25 -13.53
N LEU A 137 -21.66 -2.45 -14.76
CA LEU A 137 -22.49 -1.50 -15.50
C LEU A 137 -23.97 -1.84 -15.31
N THR A 138 -24.76 -0.82 -15.11
CA THR A 138 -26.23 -0.94 -15.02
C THR A 138 -26.92 0.13 -15.83
#